data_36fbf6e4d1b6cf0c9f202baf1e3b6502
#
_entry.id   36fbf6e4d1b6cf0c9f202baf1e3b6502
#
_cell.length_a   1.000
_cell.length_b   1.000
_cell.length_c   1.000
_cell.angle_alpha   90.00
_cell.angle_beta   90.00
_cell.angle_gamma   90.00
#
_symmetry.space_group_name_H-M   'P 1'
#
loop_
_entity.id
_entity.type
_entity.pdbx_description
1 polymer ?
#
loop_
_entity_poly.entity_id
_entity_poly.type
_entity_poly.pdbx_seq_one_letter_code
_entity_poly.pdbx_strand_id
1 'polypeptide(L)'
;MCTSYFIHEWQQNLRNCSDGKLCSYTLFKANFGCEKHLSIVQNFNLRRSLTRLRLSAHQLAIEKCRYMGIPQHNRMCPRCSSGEIEDEKHFLFNCNSLKNERHKIIFIIDNNCNYTKLDIKNKLIWLMSNENTDILYEL
;
A
#
# COMPACT_ATOMS: atom_id res chain seq x y z
N MET A 1 16.64 -21.47 18.66
CA MET A 1 15.56 -21.17 19.61
C MET A 1 15.07 -19.71 19.60
N CYS A 2 15.92 -18.69 19.45
CA CYS A 2 15.46 -17.27 19.42
C CYS A 2 14.60 -16.89 18.22
N THR A 3 14.86 -17.44 17.03
CA THR A 3 14.19 -17.05 15.78
C THR A 3 12.69 -17.35 15.78
N SER A 4 12.27 -18.48 16.32
CA SER A 4 10.86 -18.89 16.37
C SER A 4 10.02 -18.00 17.30
N TYR A 5 10.59 -17.54 18.41
CA TYR A 5 9.94 -16.61 19.33
C TYR A 5 9.68 -15.26 18.64
N PHE A 6 10.69 -14.68 18.00
CA PHE A 6 10.55 -13.41 17.28
C PHE A 6 9.54 -13.48 16.12
N ILE A 7 9.50 -14.58 15.38
CA ILE A 7 8.52 -14.78 14.31
C ILE A 7 7.10 -14.81 14.89
N HIS A 8 6.90 -15.53 15.99
CA HIS A 8 5.60 -15.64 16.64
C HIS A 8 5.12 -14.29 17.18
N GLU A 9 5.99 -13.55 17.88
CA GLU A 9 5.69 -12.22 18.42
C GLU A 9 5.37 -11.24 17.30
N TRP A 10 6.15 -11.23 16.20
CA TRP A 10 5.88 -10.42 15.03
C TRP A 10 4.52 -10.75 14.40
N GLN A 11 4.17 -12.02 14.24
CA GLN A 11 2.86 -12.43 13.74
C GLN A 11 1.71 -11.99 14.62
N GLN A 12 1.86 -12.08 15.94
CA GLN A 12 0.86 -11.59 16.88
C GLN A 12 0.67 -10.08 16.79
N ASN A 13 1.77 -9.33 16.72
CA ASN A 13 1.73 -7.88 16.56
C ASN A 13 1.03 -7.46 15.28
N LEU A 14 1.25 -8.16 14.16
CA LEU A 14 0.51 -7.91 12.93
C LEU A 14 -0.99 -8.18 13.05
N ARG A 15 -1.38 -9.28 13.70
CA ARG A 15 -2.80 -9.62 13.90
C ARG A 15 -3.54 -8.59 14.75
N ASN A 16 -2.84 -7.97 15.71
CA ASN A 16 -3.41 -6.97 16.60
C ASN A 16 -3.48 -5.55 15.98
N CYS A 17 -3.03 -5.37 14.74
CA CYS A 17 -3.05 -4.09 14.03
C CYS A 17 -4.37 -3.81 13.29
N SER A 18 -5.53 -4.26 13.79
CA SER A 18 -6.82 -4.16 13.08
C SER A 18 -7.29 -2.73 12.78
N ASP A 19 -6.98 -1.77 13.64
CA ASP A 19 -7.49 -0.39 13.54
C ASP A 19 -6.40 0.69 13.51
N GLY A 20 -5.14 0.29 13.37
CA GLY A 20 -4.00 1.18 13.48
C GLY A 20 -3.16 1.30 12.23
N LYS A 21 -1.96 1.80 12.44
CA LYS A 21 -0.87 1.78 11.48
C LYS A 21 -0.61 0.33 11.04
N LEU A 22 -0.27 0.12 9.79
CA LEU A 22 0.00 -1.19 9.18
C LEU A 22 -1.24 -2.03 8.78
N CYS A 23 -2.46 -1.50 8.85
CA CYS A 23 -3.65 -2.23 8.40
C CYS A 23 -3.53 -2.75 6.97
N SER A 24 -3.04 -1.92 6.05
CA SER A 24 -2.81 -2.35 4.67
C SER A 24 -1.65 -3.33 4.54
N TYR A 25 -0.60 -3.16 5.34
CA TYR A 25 0.58 -4.05 5.35
C TYR A 25 0.23 -5.50 5.72
N THR A 26 -0.67 -5.69 6.68
CA THR A 26 -1.11 -7.03 7.11
C THR A 26 -1.80 -7.82 6.01
N LEU A 27 -2.35 -7.14 4.99
CA LEU A 27 -3.06 -7.79 3.89
C LEU A 27 -2.12 -8.56 2.95
N PHE A 28 -0.89 -8.11 2.80
CA PHE A 28 0.05 -8.69 1.82
C PHE A 28 1.35 -9.22 2.43
N LYS A 29 1.63 -8.93 3.71
CA LYS A 29 2.80 -9.46 4.41
C LYS A 29 2.47 -10.73 5.18
N ALA A 30 2.69 -11.87 4.56
CA ALA A 30 2.41 -13.17 5.17
C ALA A 30 3.60 -13.76 5.94
N ASN A 31 4.82 -13.53 5.46
CA ASN A 31 6.03 -14.19 5.97
C ASN A 31 6.98 -13.20 6.63
N PHE A 32 7.58 -13.62 7.74
CA PHE A 32 8.69 -12.91 8.36
C PHE A 32 9.91 -12.92 7.43
N GLY A 33 10.56 -11.78 7.28
CA GLY A 33 11.77 -11.66 6.45
C GLY A 33 11.90 -10.30 5.78
N CYS A 34 13.02 -10.09 5.08
CA CYS A 34 13.29 -8.88 4.34
C CYS A 34 12.33 -8.72 3.17
N GLU A 35 11.92 -7.49 2.91
CA GLU A 35 11.05 -7.15 1.79
C GLU A 35 11.85 -7.13 0.48
N LYS A 36 11.39 -7.87 -0.53
CA LYS A 36 12.11 -8.02 -1.80
C LYS A 36 12.28 -6.69 -2.56
N HIS A 37 11.31 -5.78 -2.48
CA HIS A 37 11.44 -4.46 -3.11
C HIS A 37 12.66 -3.67 -2.61
N LEU A 38 13.17 -3.96 -1.41
CA LEU A 38 14.36 -3.30 -0.87
C LEU A 38 15.64 -3.65 -1.65
N SER A 39 15.69 -4.85 -2.25
CA SER A 39 16.80 -5.29 -3.10
C SER A 39 16.56 -5.03 -4.59
N ILE A 40 15.31 -5.07 -5.04
CA ILE A 40 14.94 -4.92 -6.45
C ILE A 40 15.00 -3.45 -6.87
N VAL A 41 14.38 -2.54 -6.09
CA VAL A 41 14.31 -1.11 -6.44
C VAL A 41 15.61 -0.41 -6.06
N GLN A 42 16.47 -0.14 -7.05
CA GLN A 42 17.79 0.46 -6.84
C GLN A 42 17.70 1.95 -6.52
N ASN A 43 16.74 2.69 -7.09
CA ASN A 43 16.55 4.10 -6.81
C ASN A 43 16.10 4.30 -5.35
N PHE A 44 16.92 5.02 -4.56
CA PHE A 44 16.67 5.23 -3.13
C PHE A 44 15.34 5.96 -2.86
N ASN A 45 15.00 6.98 -3.63
CA ASN A 45 13.79 7.78 -3.39
C ASN A 45 12.53 6.97 -3.71
N LEU A 46 12.52 6.22 -4.81
CA LEU A 46 11.41 5.34 -5.17
C LEU A 46 11.26 4.21 -4.14
N ARG A 47 12.36 3.56 -3.77
CA ARG A 47 12.36 2.52 -2.72
C ARG A 47 11.80 3.05 -1.39
N ARG A 48 12.22 4.26 -0.98
CA ARG A 48 11.70 4.92 0.23
C ARG A 48 10.20 5.21 0.13
N SER A 49 9.74 5.72 -1.01
CA SER A 49 8.32 6.03 -1.23
C SER A 49 7.46 4.77 -1.19
N LEU A 50 7.89 3.72 -1.89
CA LEU A 50 7.22 2.43 -1.89
C LEU A 50 7.19 1.80 -0.48
N THR A 51 8.32 1.84 0.24
CA THR A 51 8.37 1.36 1.63
C THR A 51 7.39 2.12 2.52
N ARG A 52 7.31 3.44 2.40
CA ARG A 52 6.36 4.25 3.15
C ARG A 52 4.91 3.93 2.80
N LEU A 53 4.60 3.72 1.53
CA LEU A 53 3.26 3.32 1.09
C LEU A 53 2.88 1.97 1.70
N ARG A 54 3.75 0.97 1.62
CA ARG A 54 3.54 -0.37 2.17
C ARG A 54 3.34 -0.38 3.69
N LEU A 55 4.07 0.45 4.41
CA LEU A 55 4.05 0.53 5.88
C LEU A 55 3.03 1.54 6.42
N SER A 56 2.13 2.07 5.59
CA SER A 56 1.19 3.14 5.97
C SER A 56 1.93 4.32 6.66
N ALA A 57 3.16 4.61 6.22
CA ALA A 57 3.98 5.72 6.70
C ALA A 57 4.04 6.89 5.69
N HIS A 58 3.00 7.02 4.88
CA HIS A 58 2.83 8.01 3.82
C HIS A 58 2.08 9.26 4.33
N GLN A 59 1.90 10.25 3.42
CA GLN A 59 1.25 11.53 3.72
C GLN A 59 -0.22 11.61 3.25
N LEU A 60 -0.86 10.46 2.97
CA LEU A 60 -2.30 10.43 2.66
C LEU A 60 -3.11 10.85 3.89
N ALA A 61 -4.30 11.41 3.65
CA ALA A 61 -5.14 11.93 4.73
C ALA A 61 -5.48 10.87 5.79
N ILE A 62 -5.63 9.60 5.40
CA ILE A 62 -5.89 8.51 6.34
C ILE A 62 -4.83 8.44 7.46
N GLU A 63 -3.57 8.67 7.17
CA GLU A 63 -2.48 8.65 8.14
C GLU A 63 -2.17 10.04 8.70
N LYS A 64 -2.04 11.07 7.86
CA LYS A 64 -1.72 12.43 8.29
C LYS A 64 -2.76 12.95 9.30
N CYS A 65 -4.04 12.82 8.98
CA CYS A 65 -5.11 13.29 9.83
C CYS A 65 -5.28 12.45 11.12
N ARG A 66 -4.81 11.21 11.12
CA ARG A 66 -4.79 10.37 12.32
C ARG A 66 -3.93 11.00 13.43
N TYR A 67 -2.75 11.51 13.08
CA TYR A 67 -1.88 12.20 14.03
C TYR A 67 -2.46 13.52 14.54
N MET A 68 -3.41 14.10 13.79
CA MET A 68 -4.13 15.33 14.18
C MET A 68 -5.40 15.03 14.98
N GLY A 69 -5.66 13.77 15.33
CA GLY A 69 -6.86 13.36 16.07
C GLY A 69 -8.16 13.45 15.26
N ILE A 70 -8.10 13.61 13.94
CA ILE A 70 -9.28 13.70 13.09
C ILE A 70 -9.93 12.31 12.95
N PRO A 71 -11.25 12.17 13.19
CA PRO A 71 -11.95 10.91 13.00
C PRO A 71 -11.81 10.38 11.57
N GLN A 72 -11.76 9.05 11.40
CA GLN A 72 -11.47 8.41 10.11
C GLN A 72 -12.42 8.87 8.98
N HIS A 73 -13.72 8.96 9.27
CA HIS A 73 -14.72 9.37 8.29
C HIS A 73 -14.58 10.82 7.79
N ASN A 74 -13.76 11.64 8.45
CA ASN A 74 -13.48 13.03 8.06
C ASN A 74 -12.11 13.20 7.35
N ARG A 75 -11.37 12.11 7.10
CA ARG A 75 -10.05 12.13 6.44
C ARG A 75 -10.21 12.12 4.91
N MET A 76 -10.91 13.11 4.39
CA MET A 76 -11.27 13.22 2.98
C MET A 76 -10.05 13.49 2.10
N CYS A 77 -10.14 13.07 0.83
CA CYS A 77 -9.10 13.33 -0.17
C CYS A 77 -9.06 14.84 -0.51
N PRO A 78 -7.90 15.51 -0.30
CA PRO A 78 -7.78 16.94 -0.65
C PRO A 78 -7.48 17.14 -2.15
N ARG A 79 -7.22 16.09 -2.92
CA ARG A 79 -6.83 16.15 -4.33
C ARG A 79 -8.01 16.09 -5.28
N CYS A 80 -9.09 15.42 -4.88
CA CYS A 80 -10.28 15.28 -5.71
C CYS A 80 -11.54 15.71 -4.91
N SER A 81 -12.62 16.00 -5.62
CA SER A 81 -13.89 16.45 -5.04
C SER A 81 -14.89 15.30 -4.82
N SER A 82 -14.41 14.05 -4.74
CA SER A 82 -15.29 12.88 -4.59
C SER A 82 -15.94 12.76 -3.21
N GLY A 83 -15.37 13.43 -2.18
CA GLY A 83 -15.80 13.24 -0.80
C GLY A 83 -15.44 11.87 -0.21
N GLU A 84 -14.55 11.13 -0.84
CA GLU A 84 -14.06 9.85 -0.34
C GLU A 84 -12.87 10.01 0.59
N ILE A 85 -12.70 9.05 1.50
CA ILE A 85 -11.52 8.99 2.39
C ILE A 85 -10.28 8.74 1.55
N GLU A 86 -9.21 9.50 1.79
CA GLU A 86 -7.93 9.31 1.11
C GLU A 86 -7.12 8.22 1.82
N ASP A 87 -7.47 6.97 1.55
CA ASP A 87 -6.69 5.78 1.89
C ASP A 87 -5.83 5.30 0.69
N GLU A 88 -5.07 4.23 0.88
CA GLU A 88 -4.23 3.66 -0.17
C GLU A 88 -5.05 3.15 -1.37
N LYS A 89 -6.27 2.67 -1.13
CA LYS A 89 -7.16 2.18 -2.20
C LYS A 89 -7.68 3.33 -3.04
N HIS A 90 -8.17 4.40 -2.38
CA HIS A 90 -8.61 5.60 -3.07
C HIS A 90 -7.45 6.21 -3.88
N PHE A 91 -6.29 6.35 -3.28
CA PHE A 91 -5.09 6.90 -3.93
C PHE A 91 -4.71 6.09 -5.18
N LEU A 92 -4.61 4.77 -5.06
CA LEU A 92 -4.13 3.91 -6.14
C LEU A 92 -5.19 3.65 -7.22
N PHE A 93 -6.49 3.58 -6.87
CA PHE A 93 -7.50 3.08 -7.80
C PHE A 93 -8.62 4.06 -8.13
N ASN A 94 -9.04 4.92 -7.20
CA ASN A 94 -10.28 5.69 -7.34
C ASN A 94 -10.06 7.19 -7.54
N CYS A 95 -8.95 7.76 -7.07
CA CYS A 95 -8.74 9.21 -7.11
C CYS A 95 -8.74 9.75 -8.55
N ASN A 96 -9.71 10.61 -8.87
CA ASN A 96 -9.83 11.17 -10.22
C ASN A 96 -8.67 12.09 -10.59
N SER A 97 -8.06 12.77 -9.60
CA SER A 97 -6.90 13.64 -9.84
C SER A 97 -5.65 12.88 -10.27
N LEU A 98 -5.59 11.56 -10.01
CA LEU A 98 -4.45 10.70 -10.34
C LEU A 98 -4.74 9.75 -11.51
N LYS A 99 -5.76 10.06 -12.31
CA LYS A 99 -6.19 9.20 -13.42
C LYS A 99 -5.08 9.01 -14.46
N ASN A 100 -4.36 10.08 -14.80
CA ASN A 100 -3.31 10.05 -15.83
C ASN A 100 -2.09 9.24 -15.38
N GLU A 101 -1.67 9.40 -14.12
CA GLU A 101 -0.56 8.64 -13.52
C GLU A 101 -0.91 7.16 -13.45
N ARG A 102 -2.16 6.86 -13.08
CA ARG A 102 -2.66 5.49 -13.01
C ARG A 102 -2.70 4.80 -14.37
N HIS A 103 -2.95 5.53 -15.46
CA HIS A 103 -2.94 4.95 -16.80
C HIS A 103 -1.60 4.32 -17.17
N LYS A 104 -0.48 4.86 -16.70
CA LYS A 104 0.85 4.27 -16.92
C LYS A 104 0.95 2.89 -16.28
N ILE A 105 0.53 2.79 -15.02
CA ILE A 105 0.54 1.51 -14.27
C ILE A 105 -0.42 0.51 -14.93
N ILE A 106 -1.63 0.95 -15.28
CA ILE A 106 -2.63 0.10 -15.95
C ILE A 106 -2.07 -0.43 -17.27
N PHE A 107 -1.42 0.38 -18.07
CA PHE A 107 -0.83 -0.05 -19.34
C PHE A 107 0.17 -1.19 -19.18
N ILE A 108 1.00 -1.15 -18.12
CA ILE A 108 1.97 -2.21 -17.81
C ILE A 108 1.24 -3.47 -17.33
N ILE A 109 0.14 -3.31 -16.60
CA ILE A 109 -0.60 -4.40 -15.97
C ILE A 109 -1.63 -5.04 -16.90
N ASP A 110 -2.15 -4.31 -17.91
CA ASP A 110 -3.22 -4.78 -18.82
C ASP A 110 -2.84 -6.04 -19.61
N ASN A 111 -1.54 -6.30 -19.74
CA ASN A 111 -1.04 -7.57 -20.27
C ASN A 111 -1.22 -8.75 -19.29
N ASN A 112 -1.68 -8.49 -18.05
CA ASN A 112 -1.92 -9.51 -17.04
C ASN A 112 -3.42 -9.72 -16.81
N CYS A 113 -4.02 -10.63 -17.60
CA CYS A 113 -5.46 -10.92 -17.59
C CYS A 113 -6.02 -11.35 -16.22
N ASN A 114 -5.18 -11.75 -15.28
CA ASN A 114 -5.65 -12.13 -13.95
C ASN A 114 -5.91 -10.89 -13.06
N TYR A 115 -5.17 -9.80 -13.25
CA TYR A 115 -5.32 -8.57 -12.45
C TYR A 115 -6.65 -7.87 -12.70
N THR A 116 -7.11 -7.80 -13.95
CA THR A 116 -8.33 -7.08 -14.33
C THR A 116 -9.58 -7.63 -13.65
N LYS A 117 -9.60 -8.94 -13.36
CA LYS A 117 -10.72 -9.65 -12.71
C LYS A 117 -10.74 -9.52 -11.18
N LEU A 118 -9.70 -8.97 -10.58
CA LEU A 118 -9.61 -8.82 -9.12
C LEU A 118 -10.49 -7.67 -8.61
N ASP A 119 -11.05 -7.84 -7.41
CA ASP A 119 -11.62 -6.73 -6.65
C ASP A 119 -10.54 -5.76 -6.15
N ILE A 120 -10.95 -4.59 -5.66
CA ILE A 120 -10.02 -3.53 -5.23
C ILE A 120 -9.06 -4.00 -4.12
N LYS A 121 -9.53 -4.82 -3.18
CA LYS A 121 -8.69 -5.36 -2.11
C LYS A 121 -7.60 -6.28 -2.67
N ASN A 122 -8.00 -7.20 -3.53
CA ASN A 122 -7.08 -8.15 -4.15
C ASN A 122 -6.15 -7.47 -5.15
N LYS A 123 -6.60 -6.40 -5.83
CA LYS A 123 -5.72 -5.53 -6.63
C LYS A 123 -4.63 -4.88 -5.78
N LEU A 124 -4.99 -4.36 -4.61
CA LEU A 124 -4.00 -3.79 -3.67
C LEU A 124 -2.99 -4.85 -3.22
N ILE A 125 -3.47 -6.03 -2.80
CA ILE A 125 -2.60 -7.14 -2.40
C ILE A 125 -1.65 -7.51 -3.54
N TRP A 126 -2.17 -7.65 -4.76
CA TRP A 126 -1.38 -8.01 -5.93
C TRP A 126 -0.29 -6.97 -6.24
N LEU A 127 -0.62 -5.68 -6.24
CA LEU A 127 0.34 -4.60 -6.46
C LEU A 127 1.42 -4.56 -5.39
N MET A 128 1.02 -4.66 -4.13
CA MET A 128 1.96 -4.58 -2.99
C MET A 128 2.83 -5.82 -2.84
N SER A 129 2.39 -6.97 -3.36
CA SER A 129 3.16 -8.22 -3.38
C SER A 129 4.00 -8.39 -4.65
N ASN A 130 3.83 -7.49 -5.64
CA ASN A 130 4.47 -7.63 -6.94
C ASN A 130 5.99 -7.39 -6.85
N GLU A 131 6.73 -8.16 -7.61
CA GLU A 131 8.19 -8.10 -7.70
C GLU A 131 8.66 -7.61 -9.08
N ASN A 132 7.74 -7.32 -9.99
CA ASN A 132 8.08 -6.78 -11.30
C ASN A 132 8.64 -5.36 -11.14
N THR A 133 9.86 -5.16 -11.63
CA THR A 133 10.56 -3.88 -11.56
C THR A 133 9.79 -2.74 -12.21
N ASP A 134 9.21 -2.96 -13.38
CA ASP A 134 8.51 -1.91 -14.12
C ASP A 134 7.30 -1.39 -13.32
N ILE A 135 6.55 -2.30 -12.70
CA ILE A 135 5.42 -1.94 -11.83
C ILE A 135 5.90 -1.22 -10.56
N LEU A 136 6.98 -1.68 -9.93
CA LEU A 136 7.51 -1.08 -8.71
C LEU A 136 8.08 0.32 -8.94
N TYR A 137 8.56 0.62 -10.15
CA TYR A 137 9.07 1.95 -10.51
C TYR A 137 7.96 2.96 -10.84
N GLU A 138 6.76 2.50 -11.22
CA GLU A 138 5.61 3.37 -11.51
C GLU A 138 4.67 3.58 -10.31
N LEU A 139 4.79 2.78 -9.26
CA LEU A 139 4.07 2.95 -7.99
C LEU A 139 4.68 4.08 -7.14
#